data_97e1f38c5e7197c7545fe7e7c8e536f1
#
_entry.id   97e1f38c5e7197c7545fe7e7c8e536f1
#
_cell.length_a   1.000
_cell.length_b   1.000
_cell.length_c   1.000
_cell.angle_alpha   90.00
_cell.angle_beta   90.00
_cell.angle_gamma   90.00
#
_symmetry.space_group_name_H-M   'P 1'
#
loop_
_entity.id
_entity.type
_entity.pdbx_description
1 polymer ?
#
loop_
_entity_poly.entity_id
_entity_poly.type
_entity_poly.pdbx_seq_one_letter_code
_entity_poly.pdbx_strand_id
1 'polypeptide(L)'
;MYTLPVGIRTVEVRGAEFLINGEPFYFRGFGKHEDSPVRGKGHDPAYMVHDFHLMRWAGANSFRTSHYPYAEDVLEYADRHGIVVIDETAAVGLNLAIGAGMGTGATRATFGPEGFGDDTGAAHAHAIRELIARDKNHPSVVMWCIANEPASFEEGARPYFEPLVALTRELDPHRPVTFANLIQASHETDRIADLFDVICLNRYYGWYADGGDLRSAERHLEAELRGWESTYGKPLVITEYGADTIVGTHSVYDQPWTEEYQLAFLEMYHRVFDRIPAVVGEQVWNFADFHTPGSAFRVDGNKKGVFTRDRRPKAAAHALRTRWRG
;
A
#
# COMPACT_ATOMS: atom_id res chain seq x y z
N MET A 1 -37.11 3.41 -14.07
CA MET A 1 -36.26 4.56 -13.71
C MET A 1 -35.00 3.96 -13.10
N TYR A 2 -33.83 4.29 -13.65
CA TYR A 2 -32.53 3.85 -13.10
C TYR A 2 -31.92 5.03 -12.36
N THR A 3 -31.48 4.83 -11.12
CA THR A 3 -30.80 5.86 -10.32
C THR A 3 -29.32 5.55 -10.27
N LEU A 4 -28.50 6.42 -10.84
CA LEU A 4 -27.03 6.34 -10.77
C LEU A 4 -26.55 7.28 -9.67
N PRO A 5 -25.85 6.80 -8.63
CA PRO A 5 -25.13 7.66 -7.69
C PRO A 5 -23.99 8.35 -8.42
N VAL A 6 -23.86 9.66 -8.26
CA VAL A 6 -22.78 10.44 -8.86
C VAL A 6 -22.09 11.25 -7.77
N GLY A 7 -20.77 11.16 -7.71
CA GLY A 7 -19.92 12.00 -6.86
C GLY A 7 -19.07 12.92 -7.71
N ILE A 8 -18.93 14.18 -7.28
CA ILE A 8 -18.10 15.17 -7.96
C ILE A 8 -16.98 15.57 -7.00
N ARG A 9 -15.73 15.44 -7.44
CA ARG A 9 -14.56 15.89 -6.69
C ARG A 9 -13.43 16.25 -7.66
N THR A 10 -12.47 17.03 -7.18
CA THR A 10 -11.19 17.25 -7.86
C THR A 10 -10.07 16.56 -7.09
N VAL A 11 -9.06 16.10 -7.79
CA VAL A 11 -7.81 15.58 -7.22
C VAL A 11 -6.66 16.30 -7.88
N GLU A 12 -5.71 16.80 -7.09
CA GLU A 12 -4.55 17.55 -7.58
C GLU A 12 -3.31 17.18 -6.75
N VAL A 13 -2.16 17.09 -7.43
CA VAL A 13 -0.84 17.05 -6.80
C VAL A 13 -0.16 18.39 -7.05
N ARG A 14 0.24 19.08 -5.99
CA ARG A 14 0.90 20.39 -6.07
C ARG A 14 2.19 20.38 -5.23
N GLY A 15 3.33 20.23 -5.90
CA GLY A 15 4.59 20.02 -5.20
C GLY A 15 4.53 18.77 -4.34
N ALA A 16 4.77 18.88 -3.04
CA ALA A 16 4.69 17.79 -2.10
C ALA A 16 3.30 17.61 -1.43
N GLU A 17 2.27 18.28 -1.94
CA GLU A 17 0.91 18.22 -1.39
C GLU A 17 0.00 17.34 -2.26
N PHE A 18 -0.90 16.60 -1.61
CA PHE A 18 -2.02 15.92 -2.26
C PHE A 18 -3.31 16.63 -1.86
N LEU A 19 -4.11 17.05 -2.85
CA LEU A 19 -5.30 17.86 -2.62
C LEU A 19 -6.55 17.14 -3.11
N ILE A 20 -7.61 17.17 -2.31
CA ILE A 20 -8.97 16.80 -2.72
C ILE A 20 -9.86 18.01 -2.55
N ASN A 21 -10.56 18.41 -3.61
CA ASN A 21 -11.40 19.62 -3.66
C ASN A 21 -10.65 20.90 -3.26
N GLY A 22 -9.37 20.98 -3.61
CA GLY A 22 -8.50 22.09 -3.31
C GLY A 22 -7.94 22.15 -1.88
N GLU A 23 -8.33 21.23 -1.02
CA GLU A 23 -7.88 21.16 0.38
C GLU A 23 -6.83 20.04 0.56
N PRO A 24 -5.78 20.28 1.38
CA PRO A 24 -4.78 19.27 1.69
C PRO A 24 -5.43 18.01 2.27
N PHE A 25 -5.05 16.86 1.74
CA PHE A 25 -5.57 15.56 2.17
C PHE A 25 -4.45 14.67 2.70
N TYR A 26 -4.65 14.15 3.91
CA TYR A 26 -3.74 13.20 4.53
C TYR A 26 -4.39 11.81 4.58
N PHE A 27 -3.78 10.83 3.91
CA PHE A 27 -4.28 9.45 3.88
C PHE A 27 -4.04 8.76 5.23
N ARG A 28 -5.11 8.37 5.90
CA ARG A 28 -5.09 7.54 7.11
C ARG A 28 -5.80 6.25 6.81
N GLY A 29 -5.08 5.14 6.79
CA GLY A 29 -5.74 3.93 6.37
C GLY A 29 -4.89 2.67 6.33
N PHE A 30 -5.22 1.80 5.40
CA PHE A 30 -4.70 0.45 5.36
C PHE A 30 -4.44 -0.02 3.94
N GLY A 31 -3.37 -0.84 3.76
CA GLY A 31 -3.42 -1.91 2.78
C GLY A 31 -4.34 -3.01 3.31
N LYS A 32 -5.12 -3.61 2.44
CA LYS A 32 -6.00 -4.70 2.87
C LYS A 32 -6.07 -5.81 1.82
N HIS A 33 -6.61 -6.96 2.21
CA HIS A 33 -6.99 -8.04 1.30
C HIS A 33 -8.46 -8.38 1.44
N GLU A 34 -9.09 -8.84 0.36
CA GLU A 34 -10.36 -9.55 0.42
C GLU A 34 -10.09 -10.98 0.89
N ASP A 35 -10.05 -11.17 2.20
CA ASP A 35 -9.83 -12.47 2.83
C ASP A 35 -10.67 -12.63 4.09
N SER A 36 -11.30 -13.79 4.23
CA SER A 36 -12.09 -14.15 5.40
C SER A 36 -11.87 -15.61 5.81
N PRO A 37 -12.10 -15.99 7.09
CA PRO A 37 -11.86 -17.36 7.54
C PRO A 37 -12.64 -18.43 6.78
N VAL A 38 -13.86 -18.11 6.35
CA VAL A 38 -14.77 -19.07 5.73
C VAL A 38 -14.62 -19.09 4.21
N ARG A 39 -14.62 -17.90 3.60
CA ARG A 39 -14.57 -17.79 2.14
C ARG A 39 -13.15 -17.90 1.57
N GLY A 40 -12.14 -17.64 2.39
CA GLY A 40 -10.77 -17.51 1.93
C GLY A 40 -10.59 -16.19 1.14
N LYS A 41 -9.74 -16.20 0.11
CA LYS A 41 -9.51 -15.04 -0.75
C LYS A 41 -10.68 -14.84 -1.70
N GLY A 42 -11.29 -13.67 -1.65
CA GLY A 42 -12.40 -13.28 -2.50
C GLY A 42 -13.43 -12.41 -1.78
N HIS A 43 -14.30 -11.78 -2.56
CA HIS A 43 -15.33 -10.88 -2.05
C HIS A 43 -16.32 -11.58 -1.11
N ASP A 44 -16.57 -10.95 0.04
CA ASP A 44 -17.56 -11.35 1.03
C ASP A 44 -18.32 -10.11 1.50
N PRO A 45 -19.60 -9.92 1.09
CA PRO A 45 -20.36 -8.71 1.40
C PRO A 45 -20.55 -8.46 2.89
N ALA A 46 -20.65 -9.51 3.71
CA ALA A 46 -20.83 -9.35 5.16
C ALA A 46 -19.52 -8.85 5.80
N TYR A 47 -18.38 -9.43 5.42
CA TYR A 47 -17.07 -8.94 5.85
C TYR A 47 -16.76 -7.56 5.31
N MET A 48 -17.15 -7.24 4.07
CA MET A 48 -17.00 -5.90 3.51
C MET A 48 -17.65 -4.84 4.41
N VAL A 49 -18.92 -4.99 4.73
CA VAL A 49 -19.64 -4.05 5.60
C VAL A 49 -18.98 -3.94 6.98
N HIS A 50 -18.58 -5.07 7.55
CA HIS A 50 -17.89 -5.09 8.83
C HIS A 50 -16.53 -4.40 8.78
N ASP A 51 -15.74 -4.64 7.74
CA ASP A 51 -14.44 -4.00 7.53
C ASP A 51 -14.55 -2.47 7.43
N PHE A 52 -15.53 -1.96 6.70
CA PHE A 52 -15.78 -0.51 6.63
C PHE A 52 -16.21 0.07 7.98
N HIS A 53 -16.99 -0.67 8.77
CA HIS A 53 -17.32 -0.25 10.14
C HIS A 53 -16.06 -0.14 11.01
N LEU A 54 -15.16 -1.12 10.93
CA LEU A 54 -13.90 -1.11 11.68
C LEU A 54 -12.95 -0.02 11.20
N MET A 55 -12.83 0.21 9.89
CA MET A 55 -12.05 1.33 9.34
C MET A 55 -12.57 2.67 9.87
N ARG A 56 -13.88 2.90 9.82
CA ARG A 56 -14.52 4.11 10.38
C ARG A 56 -14.32 4.21 11.89
N TRP A 57 -14.43 3.09 12.60
CA TRP A 57 -14.18 3.06 14.05
C TRP A 57 -12.73 3.47 14.36
N ALA A 58 -11.76 3.00 13.60
CA ALA A 58 -10.36 3.38 13.74
C ALA A 58 -10.08 4.85 13.35
N GLY A 59 -10.94 5.49 12.56
CA GLY A 59 -10.74 6.84 12.04
C GLY A 59 -10.03 6.87 10.69
N ALA A 60 -9.96 5.73 9.99
CA ALA A 60 -9.43 5.67 8.64
C ALA A 60 -10.32 6.42 7.65
N ASN A 61 -9.68 7.06 6.68
CA ASN A 61 -10.32 7.77 5.56
C ASN A 61 -9.93 7.18 4.20
N SER A 62 -9.05 6.16 4.18
CA SER A 62 -8.53 5.59 2.94
C SER A 62 -8.18 4.11 3.06
N PHE A 63 -8.07 3.43 1.93
CA PHE A 63 -7.41 2.13 1.80
C PHE A 63 -6.85 1.93 0.39
N ARG A 64 -5.96 0.94 0.24
CA ARG A 64 -5.45 0.47 -1.05
C ARG A 64 -5.98 -0.93 -1.35
N THR A 65 -6.44 -1.15 -2.59
CA THR A 65 -6.94 -2.44 -3.07
C THR A 65 -5.77 -3.40 -3.37
N SER A 66 -5.01 -3.75 -2.32
CA SER A 66 -3.81 -4.60 -2.47
C SER A 66 -4.20 -6.04 -2.80
N HIS A 67 -3.68 -6.66 -3.82
CA HIS A 67 -2.85 -6.22 -4.94
C HIS A 67 -3.57 -6.61 -6.23
N TYR A 68 -4.83 -6.28 -6.35
CA TYR A 68 -5.73 -6.64 -7.44
C TYR A 68 -7.01 -5.80 -7.39
N PRO A 69 -7.75 -5.66 -8.51
CA PRO A 69 -9.03 -4.98 -8.51
C PRO A 69 -10.02 -5.69 -7.56
N TYR A 70 -10.63 -4.93 -6.65
CA TYR A 70 -11.66 -5.45 -5.74
C TYR A 70 -13.02 -5.50 -6.43
N ALA A 71 -14.01 -6.15 -5.79
CA ALA A 71 -15.38 -6.15 -6.29
C ALA A 71 -15.93 -4.72 -6.38
N GLU A 72 -16.76 -4.43 -7.39
CA GLU A 72 -17.38 -3.11 -7.59
C GLU A 72 -18.19 -2.66 -6.37
N ASP A 73 -18.87 -3.61 -5.70
CA ASP A 73 -19.61 -3.35 -4.44
C ASP A 73 -18.74 -2.64 -3.38
N VAL A 74 -17.44 -2.95 -3.34
CA VAL A 74 -16.48 -2.33 -2.40
C VAL A 74 -16.28 -0.85 -2.74
N LEU A 75 -16.15 -0.52 -4.03
CA LEU A 75 -15.99 0.85 -4.49
C LEU A 75 -17.28 1.65 -4.32
N GLU A 76 -18.43 1.05 -4.65
CA GLU A 76 -19.75 1.68 -4.37
C GLU A 76 -19.94 1.97 -2.89
N TYR A 77 -19.50 1.06 -2.02
CA TYR A 77 -19.57 1.26 -0.58
C TYR A 77 -18.64 2.37 -0.11
N ALA A 78 -17.42 2.43 -0.67
CA ALA A 78 -16.45 3.49 -0.42
C ALA A 78 -17.00 4.87 -0.86
N ASP A 79 -17.63 4.95 -2.04
CA ASP A 79 -18.30 6.17 -2.54
C ASP A 79 -19.34 6.71 -1.55
N ARG A 80 -20.20 5.83 -1.04
CA ARG A 80 -21.28 6.20 -0.11
C ARG A 80 -20.76 6.61 1.27
N HIS A 81 -19.61 6.10 1.68
CA HIS A 81 -19.04 6.33 3.01
C HIS A 81 -17.91 7.36 3.06
N GLY A 82 -17.52 7.91 1.92
CA GLY A 82 -16.46 8.92 1.83
C GLY A 82 -15.08 8.39 2.22
N ILE A 83 -14.82 7.11 1.96
CA ILE A 83 -13.50 6.49 2.12
C ILE A 83 -12.81 6.52 0.76
N VAL A 84 -11.65 7.18 0.66
CA VAL A 84 -10.93 7.24 -0.62
C VAL A 84 -10.11 5.98 -0.88
N VAL A 85 -9.92 5.68 -2.16
CA VAL A 85 -9.28 4.45 -2.62
C VAL A 85 -8.07 4.77 -3.48
N ILE A 86 -6.95 4.12 -3.16
CA ILE A 86 -5.83 3.93 -4.07
C ILE A 86 -6.12 2.59 -4.78
N ASP A 87 -6.53 2.67 -6.03
CA ASP A 87 -6.99 1.49 -6.76
C ASP A 87 -5.85 0.85 -7.54
N GLU A 88 -5.64 -0.46 -7.29
CA GLU A 88 -4.44 -1.16 -7.74
C GLU A 88 -4.77 -2.24 -8.76
N THR A 89 -4.00 -2.26 -9.86
CA THR A 89 -4.06 -3.33 -10.86
C THR A 89 -3.34 -4.59 -10.38
N ALA A 90 -3.69 -5.74 -10.94
CA ALA A 90 -3.09 -7.04 -10.59
C ALA A 90 -1.65 -7.19 -11.13
N ALA A 91 -0.73 -6.36 -10.63
CA ALA A 91 0.68 -6.32 -11.03
C ALA A 91 1.62 -6.45 -9.82
N VAL A 92 1.47 -7.55 -9.08
CA VAL A 92 2.35 -7.96 -7.99
C VAL A 92 3.29 -9.07 -8.46
N GLY A 93 4.51 -9.12 -7.92
CA GLY A 93 5.48 -10.16 -8.27
C GLY A 93 6.37 -9.84 -9.49
N LEU A 94 6.34 -8.61 -9.99
CA LEU A 94 7.27 -8.12 -11.02
C LEU A 94 8.67 -7.88 -10.44
N ASN A 95 9.17 -8.88 -9.68
CA ASN A 95 10.47 -8.89 -9.05
C ASN A 95 10.92 -10.35 -8.83
N LEU A 96 11.71 -10.87 -9.75
CA LEU A 96 12.17 -12.27 -9.70
C LEU A 96 13.12 -12.54 -8.51
N ALA A 97 13.81 -11.53 -8.00
CA ALA A 97 14.67 -11.67 -6.84
C ALA A 97 13.89 -12.01 -5.56
N ILE A 98 12.65 -11.50 -5.42
CA ILE A 98 11.75 -11.84 -4.29
C ILE A 98 11.01 -13.15 -4.58
N GLY A 99 10.54 -13.35 -5.80
CA GLY A 99 9.76 -14.53 -6.20
C GLY A 99 10.52 -15.85 -6.09
N ALA A 100 11.85 -15.80 -6.24
CA ALA A 100 12.73 -16.97 -6.08
C ALA A 100 12.96 -17.41 -4.62
N GLY A 101 12.38 -16.67 -3.66
CA GLY A 101 12.59 -16.88 -2.22
C GLY A 101 13.84 -16.13 -1.72
N MET A 102 13.71 -15.53 -0.54
CA MET A 102 14.83 -14.89 0.13
C MET A 102 15.92 -15.94 0.38
N GLY A 103 17.03 -15.87 -0.34
CA GLY A 103 18.20 -16.75 -0.17
C GLY A 103 18.68 -17.47 -1.42
N THR A 104 17.99 -17.43 -2.54
CA THR A 104 18.43 -18.15 -3.77
C THR A 104 19.24 -17.30 -4.74
N GLY A 105 19.55 -16.03 -4.44
CA GLY A 105 20.39 -15.18 -5.27
C GLY A 105 19.98 -15.24 -6.75
N ALA A 106 18.79 -14.78 -7.11
CA ALA A 106 18.35 -14.79 -8.49
C ALA A 106 19.35 -13.95 -9.33
N THR A 107 20.06 -14.61 -10.22
CA THR A 107 20.99 -13.96 -11.16
C THR A 107 20.28 -13.48 -12.43
N ARG A 108 18.95 -13.69 -12.51
CA ARG A 108 18.14 -13.37 -13.67
C ARG A 108 17.49 -12.01 -13.50
N ALA A 109 17.63 -11.15 -14.53
CA ALA A 109 16.94 -9.86 -14.57
C ALA A 109 15.42 -10.08 -14.63
N THR A 110 14.67 -9.23 -13.93
CA THR A 110 13.20 -9.26 -13.93
C THR A 110 12.65 -8.79 -15.26
N PHE A 111 13.17 -7.68 -15.78
CA PHE A 111 12.71 -7.09 -17.04
C PHE A 111 13.67 -7.41 -18.18
N GLY A 112 13.15 -7.98 -19.27
CA GLY A 112 13.92 -8.33 -20.44
C GLY A 112 13.45 -9.65 -21.10
N PRO A 113 14.15 -10.11 -22.15
CA PRO A 113 13.70 -11.25 -22.96
C PRO A 113 13.53 -12.57 -22.21
N GLU A 114 14.29 -12.75 -21.14
CA GLU A 114 14.24 -13.95 -20.31
C GLU A 114 13.34 -13.81 -19.06
N GLY A 115 12.83 -12.62 -18.80
CA GLY A 115 11.96 -12.28 -17.68
C GLY A 115 10.59 -11.80 -18.16
N PHE A 116 10.16 -10.66 -17.64
CA PHE A 116 8.95 -9.98 -18.07
C PHE A 116 9.26 -9.08 -19.28
N GLY A 117 8.77 -9.47 -20.43
CA GLY A 117 8.96 -8.75 -21.72
C GLY A 117 7.64 -8.26 -22.30
N ASP A 118 7.57 -8.23 -23.64
CA ASP A 118 6.46 -7.64 -24.39
C ASP A 118 5.10 -8.26 -24.08
N ASP A 119 5.01 -9.59 -23.97
CA ASP A 119 3.75 -10.29 -23.68
C ASP A 119 3.23 -9.93 -22.28
N THR A 120 4.11 -9.85 -21.29
CA THR A 120 3.75 -9.42 -19.93
C THR A 120 3.36 -7.94 -19.92
N GLY A 121 4.09 -7.10 -20.66
CA GLY A 121 3.77 -5.70 -20.84
C GLY A 121 2.39 -5.49 -21.48
N ALA A 122 2.06 -6.29 -22.50
CA ALA A 122 0.75 -6.25 -23.14
C ALA A 122 -0.39 -6.69 -22.21
N ALA A 123 -0.17 -7.76 -21.41
CA ALA A 123 -1.14 -8.21 -20.42
C ALA A 123 -1.34 -7.18 -19.30
N HIS A 124 -0.26 -6.53 -18.85
CA HIS A 124 -0.31 -5.45 -17.86
C HIS A 124 -1.07 -4.23 -18.41
N ALA A 125 -0.78 -3.81 -19.62
CA ALA A 125 -1.51 -2.74 -20.30
C ALA A 125 -3.01 -3.07 -20.44
N HIS A 126 -3.36 -4.32 -20.71
CA HIS A 126 -4.75 -4.78 -20.76
C HIS A 126 -5.42 -4.67 -19.38
N ALA A 127 -4.77 -5.12 -18.32
CA ALA A 127 -5.28 -5.02 -16.96
C ALA A 127 -5.52 -3.56 -16.53
N ILE A 128 -4.62 -2.64 -16.89
CA ILE A 128 -4.81 -1.19 -16.65
C ILE A 128 -6.05 -0.66 -17.40
N ARG A 129 -6.24 -1.05 -18.66
CA ARG A 129 -7.43 -0.62 -19.44
C ARG A 129 -8.72 -1.10 -18.80
N GLU A 130 -8.78 -2.34 -18.39
CA GLU A 130 -9.97 -2.91 -17.74
C GLU A 130 -10.26 -2.24 -16.40
N LEU A 131 -9.25 -2.05 -15.55
CA LEU A 131 -9.39 -1.38 -14.26
C LEU A 131 -9.96 0.03 -14.45
N ILE A 132 -9.32 0.86 -15.27
CA ILE A 132 -9.73 2.25 -15.48
C ILE A 132 -11.10 2.33 -16.16
N ALA A 133 -11.38 1.48 -17.14
CA ALA A 133 -12.69 1.46 -17.81
C ALA A 133 -13.83 1.15 -16.83
N ARG A 134 -13.59 0.23 -15.88
CA ARG A 134 -14.57 -0.15 -14.86
C ARG A 134 -14.73 0.95 -13.79
N ASP A 135 -13.60 1.45 -13.24
CA ASP A 135 -13.60 2.14 -11.95
C ASP A 135 -13.46 3.67 -12.03
N LYS A 136 -13.17 4.24 -13.21
CA LYS A 136 -12.97 5.70 -13.35
C LYS A 136 -14.18 6.57 -12.97
N ASN A 137 -15.37 5.99 -12.88
CA ASN A 137 -16.57 6.73 -12.48
C ASN A 137 -16.83 6.70 -10.97
N HIS A 138 -16.03 5.96 -10.19
CA HIS A 138 -16.10 5.97 -8.73
C HIS A 138 -15.41 7.22 -8.18
N PRO A 139 -16.13 8.12 -7.48
CA PRO A 139 -15.52 9.31 -6.88
C PRO A 139 -14.57 8.98 -5.74
N SER A 140 -14.70 7.84 -5.09
CA SER A 140 -13.78 7.36 -4.05
C SER A 140 -12.39 7.03 -4.60
N VAL A 141 -12.28 6.58 -5.86
CA VAL A 141 -10.98 6.31 -6.48
C VAL A 141 -10.28 7.63 -6.77
N VAL A 142 -9.16 7.89 -6.08
CA VAL A 142 -8.42 9.15 -6.17
C VAL A 142 -7.02 9.00 -6.78
N MET A 143 -6.54 7.77 -6.94
CA MET A 143 -5.20 7.50 -7.48
C MET A 143 -5.14 6.09 -8.06
N TRP A 144 -4.43 5.93 -9.19
CA TRP A 144 -4.16 4.64 -9.82
C TRP A 144 -2.81 4.12 -9.38
N CYS A 145 -2.77 2.91 -8.81
CA CYS A 145 -1.54 2.19 -8.48
C CYS A 145 -1.33 1.09 -9.52
N ILE A 146 -0.30 1.22 -10.37
CA ILE A 146 -0.12 0.30 -11.50
C ILE A 146 0.82 -0.86 -11.23
N ALA A 147 1.49 -0.92 -10.09
CA ALA A 147 2.29 -2.07 -9.67
C ALA A 147 2.55 -2.07 -8.17
N ASN A 148 2.78 -3.26 -7.61
CA ASN A 148 3.31 -3.42 -6.26
C ASN A 148 4.68 -4.09 -6.27
N GLU A 149 5.64 -3.43 -5.63
CA GLU A 149 7.00 -3.93 -5.37
C GLU A 149 7.76 -4.47 -6.61
N PRO A 150 7.69 -3.79 -7.76
CA PRO A 150 8.47 -4.21 -8.91
C PRO A 150 9.98 -4.01 -8.66
N ALA A 151 10.81 -4.71 -9.44
CA ALA A 151 12.26 -4.49 -9.44
C ALA A 151 12.63 -3.15 -10.10
N SER A 152 12.15 -2.04 -9.54
CA SER A 152 12.27 -0.69 -10.09
C SER A 152 13.71 -0.16 -10.14
N PHE A 153 14.63 -0.83 -9.46
CA PHE A 153 16.08 -0.55 -9.51
C PHE A 153 16.78 -1.13 -10.74
N GLU A 154 16.16 -2.05 -11.48
CA GLU A 154 16.75 -2.66 -12.68
C GLU A 154 16.69 -1.72 -13.89
N GLU A 155 17.70 -1.82 -14.78
CA GLU A 155 17.75 -1.00 -16.01
C GLU A 155 16.58 -1.22 -16.94
N GLY A 156 16.05 -2.46 -16.99
CA GLY A 156 14.88 -2.80 -17.79
C GLY A 156 13.55 -2.27 -17.26
N ALA A 157 13.50 -1.74 -16.03
CA ALA A 157 12.26 -1.24 -15.45
C ALA A 157 11.70 -0.03 -16.19
N ARG A 158 12.55 0.94 -16.56
CA ARG A 158 12.07 2.16 -17.24
C ARG A 158 11.44 1.88 -18.60
N PRO A 159 12.05 1.15 -19.53
CA PRO A 159 11.41 0.78 -20.80
C PRO A 159 10.10 0.01 -20.62
N TYR A 160 9.97 -0.75 -19.54
CA TYR A 160 8.74 -1.49 -19.25
C TYR A 160 7.62 -0.58 -18.71
N PHE A 161 7.92 0.31 -17.77
CA PHE A 161 6.89 1.12 -17.08
C PHE A 161 6.52 2.42 -17.81
N GLU A 162 7.42 3.06 -18.52
CA GLU A 162 7.14 4.34 -19.19
C GLU A 162 5.93 4.30 -20.14
N PRO A 163 5.77 3.26 -21.00
CA PRO A 163 4.57 3.12 -21.83
C PRO A 163 3.28 2.89 -21.02
N LEU A 164 3.38 2.17 -19.88
CA LEU A 164 2.24 1.89 -19.03
C LEU A 164 1.75 3.13 -18.29
N VAL A 165 2.67 3.97 -17.80
CA VAL A 165 2.35 5.28 -17.21
C VAL A 165 1.69 6.20 -18.24
N ALA A 166 2.25 6.27 -19.47
CA ALA A 166 1.68 7.06 -20.55
C ALA A 166 0.26 6.61 -20.88
N LEU A 167 0.04 5.30 -21.00
CA LEU A 167 -1.28 4.69 -21.21
C LEU A 167 -2.26 5.03 -20.08
N THR A 168 -1.83 4.94 -18.84
CA THR A 168 -2.69 5.23 -17.68
C THR A 168 -3.18 6.67 -17.73
N ARG A 169 -2.29 7.62 -18.03
CA ARG A 169 -2.63 9.04 -18.18
C ARG A 169 -3.51 9.35 -19.39
N GLU A 170 -3.35 8.61 -20.48
CA GLU A 170 -4.23 8.70 -21.65
C GLU A 170 -5.66 8.28 -21.30
N LEU A 171 -5.82 7.19 -20.54
CA LEU A 171 -7.12 6.65 -20.14
C LEU A 171 -7.82 7.49 -19.06
N ASP A 172 -7.06 8.10 -18.17
CA ASP A 172 -7.55 9.03 -17.15
C ASP A 172 -6.52 10.14 -16.87
N PRO A 173 -6.66 11.31 -17.49
CA PRO A 173 -5.76 12.45 -17.29
C PRO A 173 -6.00 13.20 -15.97
N HIS A 174 -6.98 12.81 -15.17
CA HIS A 174 -7.42 13.57 -14.00
C HIS A 174 -6.92 13.01 -12.67
N ARG A 175 -6.59 11.71 -12.62
CA ARG A 175 -6.08 11.08 -11.40
C ARG A 175 -4.57 10.90 -11.45
N PRO A 176 -3.88 11.17 -10.33
CA PRO A 176 -2.47 10.83 -10.19
C PRO A 176 -2.21 9.34 -10.39
N VAL A 177 -1.02 9.03 -10.90
CA VAL A 177 -0.53 7.67 -11.11
C VAL A 177 0.61 7.39 -10.14
N THR A 178 0.61 6.19 -9.55
CA THR A 178 1.65 5.73 -8.64
C THR A 178 1.98 4.25 -8.84
N PHE A 179 3.00 3.78 -8.17
CA PHE A 179 3.27 2.37 -7.86
C PHE A 179 3.79 2.27 -6.42
N ALA A 180 3.64 1.13 -5.77
CA ALA A 180 4.19 0.90 -4.44
C ALA A 180 5.64 0.41 -4.57
N ASN A 181 6.59 1.26 -4.14
CA ASN A 181 8.02 1.00 -4.24
C ASN A 181 8.49 0.09 -3.10
N LEU A 182 9.43 -0.79 -3.42
CA LEU A 182 10.05 -1.74 -2.49
C LEU A 182 11.30 -1.16 -1.83
N ILE A 183 11.59 -1.55 -0.58
CA ILE A 183 12.79 -1.12 0.18
C ILE A 183 14.12 -1.37 -0.54
N GLN A 184 14.20 -2.32 -1.48
CA GLN A 184 15.43 -2.58 -2.26
C GLN A 184 15.77 -1.48 -3.27
N ALA A 185 14.79 -0.65 -3.64
CA ALA A 185 14.98 0.50 -4.51
C ALA A 185 14.92 1.79 -3.68
N SER A 186 16.10 2.32 -3.32
CA SER A 186 16.23 3.60 -2.63
C SER A 186 15.97 4.77 -3.59
N HIS A 187 15.84 5.98 -3.04
CA HIS A 187 15.72 7.20 -3.84
C HIS A 187 16.87 7.44 -4.82
N GLU A 188 18.05 6.82 -4.57
CA GLU A 188 19.22 6.92 -5.43
C GLU A 188 19.25 5.86 -6.52
N THR A 189 18.63 4.70 -6.29
CA THR A 189 18.71 3.53 -7.17
C THR A 189 17.45 3.25 -7.94
N ASP A 190 16.32 3.83 -7.54
CA ASP A 190 15.06 3.72 -8.28
C ASP A 190 15.16 4.39 -9.65
N ARG A 191 14.67 3.74 -10.68
CA ARG A 191 14.81 4.20 -12.07
C ARG A 191 13.51 4.69 -12.70
N ILE A 192 12.40 4.62 -11.96
CA ILE A 192 11.07 4.92 -12.50
C ILE A 192 10.25 5.89 -11.66
N ALA A 193 10.64 6.18 -10.43
CA ALA A 193 9.87 7.02 -9.51
C ALA A 193 9.60 8.44 -10.06
N ASP A 194 10.48 8.97 -10.91
CA ASP A 194 10.30 10.26 -11.60
C ASP A 194 9.11 10.25 -12.57
N LEU A 195 8.72 9.09 -13.10
CA LEU A 195 7.57 8.95 -14.01
C LEU A 195 6.21 9.16 -13.31
N PHE A 196 6.15 9.00 -11.99
CA PHE A 196 4.92 8.97 -11.21
C PHE A 196 4.63 10.29 -10.49
N ASP A 197 3.37 10.53 -10.15
CA ASP A 197 2.93 11.80 -9.56
C ASP A 197 3.07 11.81 -8.03
N VAL A 198 2.88 10.64 -7.41
CA VAL A 198 2.98 10.39 -5.98
C VAL A 198 3.97 9.26 -5.74
N ILE A 199 4.84 9.40 -4.75
CA ILE A 199 5.77 8.36 -4.34
C ILE A 199 5.13 7.52 -3.25
N CYS A 200 4.77 6.28 -3.56
CA CYS A 200 4.25 5.32 -2.60
C CYS A 200 5.34 4.35 -2.18
N LEU A 201 5.50 4.15 -0.87
CA LEU A 201 6.63 3.42 -0.30
C LEU A 201 6.15 2.30 0.63
N ASN A 202 6.63 1.08 0.41
CA ASN A 202 6.49 -0.05 1.33
C ASN A 202 7.76 -0.14 2.17
N ARG A 203 7.66 0.12 3.48
CA ARG A 203 8.84 0.20 4.36
C ARG A 203 8.65 -0.61 5.63
N TYR A 204 9.69 -1.42 5.93
CA TYR A 204 9.66 -2.37 7.04
C TYR A 204 10.94 -2.32 7.89
N TYR A 205 11.47 -1.10 8.11
CA TYR A 205 12.53 -0.88 9.10
C TYR A 205 12.00 -1.22 10.49
N GLY A 206 12.74 -2.02 11.22
CA GLY A 206 12.28 -2.61 12.49
C GLY A 206 11.63 -3.98 12.31
N TRP A 207 11.40 -4.46 11.07
CA TRP A 207 10.88 -5.82 10.84
C TRP A 207 11.76 -6.63 9.89
N TYR A 208 11.81 -6.32 8.58
CA TYR A 208 12.67 -7.01 7.63
C TYR A 208 14.09 -6.44 7.60
N ALA A 209 14.24 -5.16 7.88
CA ALA A 209 15.51 -4.50 8.14
C ALA A 209 15.51 -3.98 9.58
N ASP A 210 16.65 -4.02 10.25
CA ASP A 210 16.80 -3.62 11.68
C ASP A 210 15.81 -4.33 12.64
N GLY A 211 15.48 -5.60 12.35
CA GLY A 211 14.49 -6.35 13.12
C GLY A 211 14.82 -6.42 14.61
N GLY A 212 13.92 -5.91 15.47
CA GLY A 212 14.11 -5.83 16.91
C GLY A 212 14.90 -4.62 17.41
N ASP A 213 15.50 -3.81 16.51
CA ASP A 213 16.18 -2.55 16.86
C ASP A 213 15.42 -1.33 16.32
N LEU A 214 14.37 -0.92 17.05
CA LEU A 214 13.54 0.22 16.65
C LEU A 214 14.29 1.56 16.66
N ARG A 215 15.40 1.68 17.42
CA ARG A 215 16.23 2.90 17.43
C ARG A 215 16.99 3.07 16.13
N SER A 216 17.60 2.01 15.62
CA SER A 216 18.28 2.03 14.32
C SER A 216 17.27 2.18 13.20
N ALA A 217 16.14 1.47 13.27
CA ALA A 217 15.02 1.56 12.34
C ALA A 217 14.50 2.99 12.18
N GLU A 218 14.32 3.73 13.29
CA GLU A 218 13.86 5.12 13.28
C GLU A 218 14.83 6.02 12.51
N ARG A 219 16.14 5.90 12.75
CA ARG A 219 17.15 6.69 12.03
C ARG A 219 17.21 6.39 10.54
N HIS A 220 17.17 5.10 10.18
CA HIS A 220 17.24 4.69 8.78
C HIS A 220 15.99 5.10 8.01
N LEU A 221 14.80 4.90 8.60
CA LEU A 221 13.55 5.34 8.01
C LEU A 221 13.54 6.86 7.78
N GLU A 222 13.93 7.66 8.79
CA GLU A 222 13.96 9.12 8.66
C GLU A 222 14.93 9.56 7.57
N ALA A 223 16.12 8.99 7.55
CA ALA A 223 17.14 9.33 6.54
C ALA A 223 16.64 9.00 5.12
N GLU A 224 15.99 7.85 4.94
CA GLU A 224 15.45 7.45 3.64
C GLU A 224 14.30 8.36 3.19
N LEU A 225 13.31 8.64 4.05
CA LEU A 225 12.19 9.49 3.67
C LEU A 225 12.63 10.92 3.33
N ARG A 226 13.63 11.47 4.05
CA ARG A 226 14.25 12.75 3.68
C ARG A 226 14.99 12.68 2.33
N GLY A 227 15.60 11.54 2.01
CA GLY A 227 16.18 11.30 0.70
C GLY A 227 15.15 11.37 -0.42
N TRP A 228 14.00 10.69 -0.25
CA TRP A 228 12.90 10.75 -1.21
C TRP A 228 12.32 12.17 -1.34
N GLU A 229 12.07 12.86 -0.23
CA GLU A 229 11.60 14.25 -0.21
C GLU A 229 12.54 15.17 -0.98
N SER A 230 13.85 15.12 -0.68
CA SER A 230 14.84 16.01 -1.29
C SER A 230 15.10 15.71 -2.77
N THR A 231 15.02 14.44 -3.17
CA THR A 231 15.30 14.01 -4.55
C THR A 231 14.16 14.36 -5.50
N TYR A 232 12.91 14.14 -5.07
CA TYR A 232 11.77 14.22 -5.99
C TYR A 232 10.83 15.41 -5.71
N GLY A 233 10.78 15.95 -4.49
CA GLY A 233 9.87 17.04 -4.15
C GLY A 233 8.40 16.72 -4.36
N LYS A 234 8.03 15.44 -4.30
CA LYS A 234 6.68 14.90 -4.52
C LYS A 234 6.06 14.45 -3.20
N PRO A 235 4.72 14.33 -3.11
CA PRO A 235 4.08 13.79 -1.92
C PRO A 235 4.46 12.32 -1.72
N LEU A 236 4.72 11.95 -0.46
CA LEU A 236 5.05 10.60 -0.03
C LEU A 236 3.84 9.97 0.66
N VAL A 237 3.43 8.79 0.23
CA VAL A 237 2.46 7.95 0.95
C VAL A 237 3.15 6.67 1.35
N ILE A 238 3.17 6.37 2.66
CA ILE A 238 3.71 5.09 3.13
C ILE A 238 2.58 4.07 2.99
N THR A 239 2.65 3.27 1.92
CA THR A 239 1.59 2.34 1.52
C THR A 239 1.64 1.00 2.23
N GLU A 240 2.79 0.69 2.85
CA GLU A 240 2.92 -0.47 3.73
C GLU A 240 3.96 -0.22 4.82
N TYR A 241 3.56 -0.44 6.07
CA TYR A 241 4.42 -0.56 7.23
C TYR A 241 3.70 -1.37 8.31
N GLY A 242 4.42 -2.27 8.99
CA GLY A 242 3.80 -3.14 9.99
C GLY A 242 4.73 -4.27 10.44
N ALA A 243 4.47 -4.82 11.60
CA ALA A 243 5.18 -5.96 12.18
C ALA A 243 4.22 -7.13 12.42
N ASP A 244 4.65 -8.36 12.08
CA ASP A 244 3.86 -9.55 12.39
C ASP A 244 3.71 -9.71 13.91
N THR A 245 2.48 -9.99 14.36
CA THR A 245 2.09 -9.99 15.77
C THR A 245 1.06 -11.06 16.04
N ILE A 246 1.37 -11.95 16.95
CA ILE A 246 0.43 -12.99 17.38
C ILE A 246 -0.45 -12.41 18.50
N VAL A 247 -1.76 -12.36 18.24
CA VAL A 247 -2.74 -11.84 19.21
C VAL A 247 -2.62 -12.55 20.56
N GLY A 248 -2.62 -11.76 21.64
CA GLY A 248 -2.49 -12.29 23.02
C GLY A 248 -1.07 -12.71 23.40
N THR A 249 -0.07 -12.46 22.54
CA THR A 249 1.34 -12.67 22.92
C THR A 249 1.90 -11.37 23.47
N HIS A 250 2.36 -11.41 24.71
CA HIS A 250 2.81 -10.26 25.49
C HIS A 250 4.23 -10.41 26.00
N SER A 251 4.94 -9.30 26.16
CA SER A 251 6.26 -9.23 26.80
C SER A 251 6.39 -7.91 27.56
N VAL A 252 7.20 -7.93 28.63
CA VAL A 252 7.58 -6.70 29.33
C VAL A 252 8.61 -5.86 28.57
N TYR A 253 9.11 -6.39 27.45
CA TYR A 253 10.05 -5.74 26.54
C TYR A 253 9.43 -5.69 25.15
N ASP A 254 9.88 -4.74 24.31
CA ASP A 254 9.50 -4.66 22.91
C ASP A 254 10.14 -5.82 22.12
N GLN A 255 9.56 -7.00 22.25
CA GLN A 255 10.04 -8.23 21.62
C GLN A 255 9.24 -8.51 20.35
N PRO A 256 9.88 -8.74 19.19
CA PRO A 256 9.17 -9.10 17.97
C PRO A 256 8.10 -10.20 18.18
N TRP A 257 7.00 -10.13 17.45
CA TRP A 257 5.80 -10.96 17.52
C TRP A 257 4.85 -10.65 18.67
N THR A 258 5.18 -9.76 19.61
CA THR A 258 4.28 -9.33 20.70
C THR A 258 3.43 -8.13 20.29
N GLU A 259 2.31 -7.92 20.99
CA GLU A 259 1.47 -6.74 20.78
C GLU A 259 2.18 -5.45 21.19
N GLU A 260 3.02 -5.49 22.21
CA GLU A 260 3.87 -4.36 22.65
C GLU A 260 4.83 -3.94 21.53
N TYR A 261 5.46 -4.92 20.85
CA TYR A 261 6.36 -4.62 19.74
C TYR A 261 5.62 -3.96 18.56
N GLN A 262 4.43 -4.47 18.22
CA GLN A 262 3.62 -3.86 17.17
C GLN A 262 3.26 -2.41 17.48
N LEU A 263 2.91 -2.12 18.73
CA LEU A 263 2.65 -0.75 19.20
C LEU A 263 3.88 0.14 19.07
N ALA A 264 5.00 -0.29 19.65
CA ALA A 264 6.25 0.48 19.63
C ALA A 264 6.75 0.71 18.19
N PHE A 265 6.57 -0.28 17.30
CA PHE A 265 6.87 -0.18 15.87
C PHE A 265 6.02 0.90 15.20
N LEU A 266 4.69 0.87 15.37
CA LEU A 266 3.79 1.87 14.78
C LEU A 266 4.09 3.28 15.33
N GLU A 267 4.28 3.43 16.64
CA GLU A 267 4.62 4.71 17.26
C GLU A 267 5.95 5.27 16.73
N MET A 268 6.94 4.42 16.50
CA MET A 268 8.22 4.83 15.91
C MET A 268 8.00 5.39 14.50
N TYR A 269 7.24 4.70 13.64
CA TYR A 269 6.90 5.17 12.31
C TYR A 269 6.17 6.51 12.34
N HIS A 270 5.17 6.63 13.20
CA HIS A 270 4.38 7.86 13.33
C HIS A 270 5.24 9.06 13.75
N ARG A 271 6.19 8.87 14.68
CA ARG A 271 7.14 9.94 15.04
C ARG A 271 7.98 10.40 13.85
N VAL A 272 8.38 9.48 12.97
CA VAL A 272 9.13 9.83 11.74
C VAL A 272 8.23 10.58 10.77
N PHE A 273 7.02 10.09 10.52
CA PHE A 273 6.07 10.73 9.60
C PHE A 273 5.76 12.18 10.00
N ASP A 274 5.55 12.41 11.30
CA ASP A 274 5.25 13.75 11.83
C ASP A 274 6.42 14.76 11.66
N ARG A 275 7.64 14.28 11.35
CA ARG A 275 8.83 15.12 11.12
C ARG A 275 9.10 15.42 9.65
N ILE A 276 8.36 14.81 8.71
CA ILE A 276 8.64 14.89 7.27
C ILE A 276 7.43 15.49 6.56
N PRO A 277 7.49 16.78 6.16
CA PRO A 277 6.35 17.49 5.56
C PRO A 277 5.82 16.86 4.27
N ALA A 278 6.68 16.20 3.49
CA ALA A 278 6.27 15.51 2.26
C ALA A 278 5.43 14.25 2.51
N VAL A 279 5.40 13.70 3.74
CA VAL A 279 4.54 12.56 4.08
C VAL A 279 3.10 13.04 4.20
N VAL A 280 2.28 12.64 3.24
CA VAL A 280 0.86 12.97 3.16
C VAL A 280 -0.03 11.75 3.38
N GLY A 281 0.54 10.64 3.81
CA GLY A 281 -0.26 9.45 4.06
C GLY A 281 0.47 8.28 4.71
N GLU A 282 -0.31 7.57 5.52
CA GLU A 282 0.09 6.38 6.27
C GLU A 282 -0.95 5.28 6.09
N GLN A 283 -0.58 4.19 5.41
CA GLN A 283 -1.44 3.01 5.26
C GLN A 283 -0.76 1.80 5.87
N VAL A 284 -1.29 1.37 7.01
CA VAL A 284 -0.74 0.24 7.76
C VAL A 284 -0.89 -1.04 6.94
N TRP A 285 0.16 -1.82 6.86
CA TRP A 285 0.11 -3.19 6.43
C TRP A 285 0.05 -4.13 7.63
N ASN A 286 -1.07 -4.72 7.90
CA ASN A 286 -2.28 -4.83 7.10
C ASN A 286 -3.51 -4.48 7.95
N PHE A 287 -4.64 -4.24 7.33
CA PHE A 287 -5.92 -4.08 8.04
C PHE A 287 -6.22 -5.26 8.95
N ALA A 288 -6.23 -6.48 8.40
CA ALA A 288 -6.45 -7.70 9.16
C ALA A 288 -5.44 -8.79 8.75
N ASP A 289 -5.15 -9.70 9.67
CA ASP A 289 -4.40 -10.91 9.34
C ASP A 289 -5.06 -11.65 8.16
N PHE A 290 -4.26 -12.24 7.29
CA PHE A 290 -4.76 -12.95 6.12
C PHE A 290 -3.95 -14.20 5.80
N HIS A 291 -4.57 -15.12 5.05
CA HIS A 291 -3.94 -16.37 4.68
C HIS A 291 -2.83 -16.17 3.66
N THR A 292 -1.68 -16.80 3.91
CA THR A 292 -0.57 -16.95 2.97
C THR A 292 0.00 -18.37 3.09
N PRO A 293 0.75 -18.86 2.10
CA PRO A 293 1.56 -20.04 2.31
C PRO A 293 2.49 -19.89 3.52
N GLY A 294 2.68 -20.98 4.27
CA GLY A 294 3.57 -21.02 5.42
C GLY A 294 5.04 -20.86 5.03
N SER A 295 5.80 -20.15 5.84
CA SER A 295 7.26 -20.02 5.71
C SER A 295 7.86 -19.61 7.06
N ALA A 296 9.19 -19.52 7.13
CA ALA A 296 9.87 -19.00 8.33
C ALA A 296 9.43 -17.57 8.72
N PHE A 297 8.93 -16.79 7.76
CA PHE A 297 8.43 -15.43 7.96
C PHE A 297 6.89 -15.35 8.03
N ARG A 298 6.19 -16.49 7.95
CA ARG A 298 4.72 -16.55 7.88
C ARG A 298 4.20 -17.69 8.75
N VAL A 299 4.04 -17.39 10.02
CA VAL A 299 3.49 -18.34 11.00
C VAL A 299 1.97 -18.25 10.96
N ASP A 300 1.31 -19.26 10.39
CA ASP A 300 -0.15 -19.29 10.22
C ASP A 300 -0.69 -18.07 9.44
N GLY A 301 -0.06 -17.74 8.29
CA GLY A 301 -0.40 -16.62 7.44
C GLY A 301 0.38 -15.33 7.75
N ASN A 302 -0.04 -14.20 7.16
CA ASN A 302 0.50 -12.88 7.47
C ASN A 302 -0.19 -12.34 8.74
N LYS A 303 0.60 -11.99 9.75
CA LYS A 303 0.13 -11.54 11.07
C LYS A 303 0.32 -10.05 11.31
N LYS A 304 0.59 -9.27 10.25
CA LYS A 304 0.75 -7.80 10.38
C LYS A 304 -0.57 -7.04 10.55
N GLY A 305 -1.71 -7.73 10.47
CA GLY A 305 -3.02 -7.14 10.72
C GLY A 305 -3.09 -6.42 12.06
N VAL A 306 -3.76 -5.28 12.09
CA VAL A 306 -4.16 -4.65 13.36
C VAL A 306 -5.44 -5.27 13.91
N PHE A 307 -6.15 -5.99 13.07
CA PHE A 307 -7.20 -6.93 13.44
C PHE A 307 -6.76 -8.36 13.13
N THR A 308 -7.30 -9.32 13.88
CA THR A 308 -7.14 -10.73 13.51
C THR A 308 -7.92 -11.06 12.23
N ARG A 309 -7.70 -12.24 11.64
CA ARG A 309 -8.42 -12.65 10.42
C ARG A 309 -9.95 -12.71 10.61
N ASP A 310 -10.41 -12.99 11.83
CA ASP A 310 -11.82 -12.95 12.24
C ASP A 310 -12.26 -11.58 12.79
N ARG A 311 -11.42 -10.53 12.59
CA ARG A 311 -11.69 -9.11 12.89
C ARG A 311 -11.76 -8.75 14.39
N ARG A 312 -11.07 -9.48 15.26
CA ARG A 312 -10.83 -9.03 16.63
C ARG A 312 -9.73 -7.97 16.66
N PRO A 313 -9.87 -6.87 17.40
CA PRO A 313 -8.81 -5.86 17.49
C PRO A 313 -7.61 -6.40 18.27
N LYS A 314 -6.41 -6.13 17.78
CA LYS A 314 -5.18 -6.16 18.57
C LYS A 314 -4.98 -4.78 19.25
N ALA A 315 -4.04 -4.66 20.17
CA ALA A 315 -3.73 -3.39 20.83
C ALA A 315 -3.44 -2.25 19.81
N ALA A 316 -2.79 -2.56 18.71
CA ALA A 316 -2.50 -1.64 17.61
C ALA A 316 -3.75 -0.96 17.02
N ALA A 317 -4.90 -1.64 16.94
CA ALA A 317 -6.13 -1.04 16.44
C ALA A 317 -6.61 0.13 17.32
N HIS A 318 -6.46 0.00 18.64
CA HIS A 318 -6.80 1.06 19.60
C HIS A 318 -5.81 2.23 19.53
N ALA A 319 -4.53 1.96 19.36
CA ALA A 319 -3.51 3.00 19.18
C ALA A 319 -3.76 3.83 17.90
N LEU A 320 -4.04 3.17 16.78
CA LEU A 320 -4.41 3.85 15.53
C LEU A 320 -5.67 4.71 15.68
N ARG A 321 -6.69 4.18 16.38
CA ARG A 321 -7.89 4.97 16.68
C ARG A 321 -7.55 6.25 17.44
N THR A 322 -6.65 6.17 18.43
CA THR A 322 -6.20 7.35 19.18
C THR A 322 -5.47 8.33 18.26
N ARG A 323 -4.54 7.84 17.43
CA ARG A 323 -3.80 8.69 16.49
C ARG A 323 -4.69 9.38 15.45
N TRP A 324 -5.64 8.66 14.88
CA TRP A 324 -6.41 9.18 13.74
C TRP A 324 -7.66 9.97 14.12
N ARG A 325 -8.10 9.87 15.36
CA ARG A 325 -9.26 10.61 15.87
C ARG A 325 -8.88 11.75 16.83
N GLY A 326 -7.64 11.73 17.33
CA GLY A 326 -6.93 12.76 18.08
C GLY A 326 -7.63 13.25 19.29
#